data_041f21068300d9a6c5a94759b7bf5c3f
#
_entry.id   041f21068300d9a6c5a94759b7bf5c3f
#
_cell.length_a   1.000
_cell.length_b   1.000
_cell.length_c   1.000
_cell.angle_alpha   90.00
_cell.angle_beta   90.00
_cell.angle_gamma   90.00
#
_symmetry.space_group_name_H-M   'P 1'
#
loop_
_entity.id
_entity.type
_entity.pdbx_description
1 polymer ?
#
loop_
_entity_poly.entity_id
_entity_poly.type
_entity_poly.pdbx_seq_one_letter_code
_entity_poly.pdbx_strand_id
1 'polypeptide(L)'
;MNTISFMSANFVAQQVGYKMTQGWGQGDTTTQNYFRPIETFGERFGDMLDAVADMGFTAIDLWSGQLNPAWATTEHMQTARALLDKYGFTVSSLAGGMGNSLDDLARVCDLAEAVGTTILGANGDHLLLNEYDSAAAMLRERGIRWAYENHPEKTPEAVLAKIGTAADVIGVAIDTGWFATHGYDVVQATETLADRIILVHLKDVKAVGAHETCRYGQGIVPIEQVVRVMQAHGYTGGYVIEHEPEHSDPTEDCVASREMLEDWLGE
;
A
#
# COMPACT_ATOMS: atom_id res chain seq x y z
N MET A 1 17.41 -3.96 9.29
CA MET A 1 16.18 -3.49 9.97
C MET A 1 15.13 -3.30 8.90
N ASN A 2 13.94 -3.87 9.07
CA ASN A 2 12.84 -3.70 8.11
C ASN A 2 12.20 -2.32 8.31
N THR A 3 11.62 -1.75 7.25
CA THR A 3 10.88 -0.50 7.38
C THR A 3 9.43 -0.80 7.78
N ILE A 4 8.92 -0.14 8.81
CA ILE A 4 7.50 -0.18 9.18
C ILE A 4 6.86 1.10 8.66
N SER A 5 5.86 0.95 7.80
CA SER A 5 5.20 2.07 7.11
C SER A 5 3.72 2.16 7.45
N PHE A 6 3.21 3.36 7.48
CA PHE A 6 1.77 3.63 7.57
C PHE A 6 1.18 3.67 6.16
N MET A 7 0.13 2.88 5.90
CA MET A 7 -0.69 3.01 4.70
C MET A 7 -1.55 4.26 4.78
N SER A 8 -1.34 5.22 3.90
CA SER A 8 -2.13 6.46 3.97
C SER A 8 -3.60 6.28 3.58
N ALA A 9 -3.96 5.17 2.90
CA ALA A 9 -5.35 4.78 2.69
C ALA A 9 -6.11 4.42 3.97
N ASN A 10 -5.42 4.21 5.10
CA ASN A 10 -6.05 4.05 6.41
C ASN A 10 -6.96 5.25 6.75
N PHE A 11 -6.69 6.42 6.19
CA PHE A 11 -7.52 7.62 6.31
C PHE A 11 -8.62 7.73 5.25
N VAL A 12 -8.96 6.66 4.51
CA VAL A 12 -9.96 6.69 3.42
C VAL A 12 -11.32 7.25 3.86
N ALA A 13 -11.75 7.01 5.11
CA ALA A 13 -13.01 7.50 5.64
C ALA A 13 -12.91 8.89 6.32
N GLN A 14 -11.72 9.46 6.47
CA GLN A 14 -11.49 10.70 7.22
C GLN A 14 -12.31 11.88 6.65
N GLN A 15 -12.32 12.04 5.33
CA GLN A 15 -12.97 13.17 4.68
C GLN A 15 -14.52 13.09 4.67
N VAL A 16 -15.08 11.95 5.09
CA VAL A 16 -16.52 11.77 5.35
C VAL A 16 -16.82 11.66 6.85
N GLY A 17 -15.84 12.01 7.70
CA GLY A 17 -15.96 11.99 9.15
C GLY A 17 -16.20 10.58 9.70
N TYR A 18 -15.60 9.57 9.09
CA TYR A 18 -15.76 8.14 9.44
C TYR A 18 -17.22 7.67 9.41
N LYS A 19 -17.96 8.10 8.39
CA LYS A 19 -19.38 7.77 8.16
C LYS A 19 -19.60 7.36 6.70
N MET A 20 -18.85 6.38 6.24
CA MET A 20 -19.05 5.85 4.89
C MET A 20 -20.38 5.14 4.77
N THR A 21 -21.13 5.45 3.72
CA THR A 21 -22.46 4.89 3.45
C THR A 21 -22.60 4.30 2.05
N GLN A 22 -21.59 4.52 1.20
CA GLN A 22 -21.56 4.05 -0.18
C GLN A 22 -20.30 3.21 -0.47
N GLY A 23 -19.71 2.63 0.59
CA GLY A 23 -18.50 1.80 0.50
C GLY A 23 -17.23 2.60 0.19
N TRP A 24 -16.14 1.88 0.02
CA TRP A 24 -14.77 2.40 -0.08
C TRP A 24 -14.58 3.48 -1.17
N GLY A 25 -15.24 3.34 -2.33
CA GLY A 25 -15.20 4.33 -3.41
C GLY A 25 -15.73 5.72 -3.03
N GLN A 26 -16.58 5.83 -2.01
CA GLN A 26 -17.00 7.14 -1.47
C GLN A 26 -15.82 7.86 -0.81
N GLY A 27 -15.09 7.14 0.03
CA GLY A 27 -13.90 7.65 0.70
C GLY A 27 -12.82 8.04 -0.29
N ASP A 28 -12.52 7.17 -1.27
CA ASP A 28 -11.55 7.45 -2.33
C ASP A 28 -11.89 8.74 -3.07
N THR A 29 -13.10 8.86 -3.61
CA THR A 29 -13.53 10.06 -4.34
C THR A 29 -13.45 11.32 -3.48
N THR A 30 -13.86 11.23 -2.22
CA THR A 30 -13.86 12.38 -1.32
C THR A 30 -12.44 12.80 -0.96
N THR A 31 -11.56 11.84 -0.72
CA THR A 31 -10.13 12.09 -0.44
C THR A 31 -9.44 12.73 -1.63
N GLN A 32 -9.63 12.21 -2.84
CA GLN A 32 -9.07 12.83 -4.05
C GLN A 32 -9.56 14.26 -4.24
N ASN A 33 -10.85 14.53 -4.07
CA ASN A 33 -11.40 15.90 -4.16
C ASN A 33 -10.84 16.84 -3.09
N TYR A 34 -10.53 16.31 -1.90
CA TYR A 34 -9.92 17.08 -0.82
C TYR A 34 -8.48 17.47 -1.14
N PHE A 35 -7.65 16.56 -1.63
CA PHE A 35 -6.23 16.84 -1.90
C PHE A 35 -5.94 17.48 -3.25
N ARG A 36 -6.84 17.36 -4.23
CA ARG A 36 -6.61 17.83 -5.60
C ARG A 36 -6.38 19.34 -5.77
N PRO A 37 -7.03 20.27 -5.02
CA PRO A 37 -6.78 21.71 -5.19
C PRO A 37 -5.37 22.10 -4.74
N ILE A 38 -4.54 22.60 -5.68
CA ILE A 38 -3.14 22.93 -5.41
C ILE A 38 -2.97 24.02 -4.34
N GLU A 39 -3.92 24.94 -4.26
CA GLU A 39 -3.89 26.07 -3.33
C GLU A 39 -3.94 25.63 -1.86
N THR A 40 -4.51 24.47 -1.58
CA THR A 40 -4.65 23.90 -0.24
C THR A 40 -3.88 22.61 -0.04
N PHE A 41 -3.31 22.06 -1.11
CA PHE A 41 -2.62 20.77 -1.09
C PHE A 41 -1.49 20.73 -0.04
N GLY A 42 -0.64 21.76 -0.03
CA GLY A 42 0.51 21.79 0.88
C GLY A 42 0.12 21.77 2.36
N GLU A 43 -0.92 22.53 2.75
CA GLU A 43 -1.47 22.51 4.11
C GLU A 43 -2.02 21.11 4.45
N ARG A 44 -2.93 20.61 3.63
CA ARG A 44 -3.64 19.35 3.85
C ARG A 44 -2.72 18.13 3.87
N PHE A 45 -1.73 18.12 2.97
CA PHE A 45 -0.74 17.04 2.91
C PHE A 45 0.22 17.13 4.11
N GLY A 46 0.59 18.34 4.54
CA GLY A 46 1.33 18.57 5.77
C GLY A 46 0.59 18.09 7.01
N ASP A 47 -0.68 18.44 7.16
CA ASP A 47 -1.52 17.98 8.29
C ASP A 47 -1.64 16.45 8.35
N MET A 48 -1.73 15.80 7.20
CA MET A 48 -1.72 14.34 7.13
C MET A 48 -0.37 13.78 7.61
N LEU A 49 0.75 14.34 7.17
CA LEU A 49 2.08 13.89 7.60
C LEU A 49 2.31 14.15 9.09
N ASP A 50 1.83 15.27 9.63
CA ASP A 50 1.86 15.54 11.08
C ASP A 50 1.11 14.46 11.86
N ALA A 51 -0.10 14.11 11.43
CA ALA A 51 -0.89 13.06 12.07
C ALA A 51 -0.19 11.69 12.03
N VAL A 52 0.48 11.35 10.91
CA VAL A 52 1.24 10.10 10.80
C VAL A 52 2.50 10.13 11.67
N ALA A 53 3.19 11.27 11.76
CA ALA A 53 4.34 11.46 12.64
C ALA A 53 3.97 11.34 14.12
N ASP A 54 2.83 11.91 14.52
CA ASP A 54 2.32 11.84 15.89
C ASP A 54 2.00 10.40 16.33
N MET A 55 1.68 9.51 15.38
CA MET A 55 1.56 8.07 15.62
C MET A 55 2.91 7.34 15.75
N GLY A 56 4.03 8.03 15.57
CA GLY A 56 5.39 7.47 15.67
C GLY A 56 5.91 6.80 14.40
N PHE A 57 5.26 6.98 13.24
CA PHE A 57 5.78 6.47 11.97
C PHE A 57 6.80 7.44 11.36
N THR A 58 7.80 6.88 10.71
CA THR A 58 8.82 7.60 9.91
C THR A 58 8.83 7.18 8.45
N ALA A 59 7.94 6.27 8.09
CA ALA A 59 7.75 5.82 6.70
C ALA A 59 6.26 5.73 6.37
N ILE A 60 5.95 5.99 5.10
CA ILE A 60 4.59 5.99 4.58
C ILE A 60 4.50 5.18 3.29
N ASP A 61 3.46 4.39 3.15
CA ASP A 61 2.99 3.90 1.86
C ASP A 61 1.95 4.91 1.35
N LEU A 62 2.32 5.63 0.31
CA LEU A 62 1.54 6.78 -0.16
C LEU A 62 0.47 6.33 -1.14
N TRP A 63 -0.79 6.43 -0.70
CA TRP A 63 -1.93 6.07 -1.53
C TRP A 63 -2.30 7.15 -2.54
N SER A 64 -2.69 6.72 -3.74
CA SER A 64 -3.13 7.60 -4.83
C SER A 64 -4.40 8.43 -4.54
N GLY A 65 -5.09 8.18 -3.43
CA GLY A 65 -6.16 9.06 -2.94
C GLY A 65 -5.65 10.43 -2.53
N GLN A 66 -4.46 10.52 -1.94
CA GLN A 66 -3.85 11.79 -1.52
C GLN A 66 -3.02 12.45 -2.62
N LEU A 67 -2.40 11.65 -3.50
CA LEU A 67 -1.57 12.17 -4.60
C LEU A 67 -1.70 11.24 -5.82
N ASN A 68 -2.58 11.58 -6.74
CA ASN A 68 -2.95 10.71 -7.84
C ASN A 68 -2.24 11.10 -9.14
N PRO A 69 -1.57 10.18 -9.84
CA PRO A 69 -0.86 10.46 -11.08
C PRO A 69 -1.76 10.98 -12.21
N ALA A 70 -3.09 10.77 -12.12
CA ALA A 70 -4.03 11.26 -13.11
C ALA A 70 -4.29 12.77 -13.04
N TRP A 71 -4.06 13.40 -11.87
CA TRP A 71 -4.31 14.84 -11.69
C TRP A 71 -3.14 15.61 -11.06
N ALA A 72 -2.16 14.92 -10.49
CA ALA A 72 -1.01 15.56 -9.87
C ALA A 72 -0.21 16.36 -10.91
N THR A 73 0.05 17.62 -10.59
CA THR A 73 0.93 18.47 -11.38
C THR A 73 2.36 18.42 -10.84
N THR A 74 3.32 18.99 -11.58
CA THR A 74 4.70 19.15 -11.08
C THR A 74 4.74 19.87 -9.74
N GLU A 75 3.86 20.87 -9.54
CA GLU A 75 3.78 21.63 -8.28
C GLU A 75 3.31 20.75 -7.12
N HIS A 76 2.30 19.87 -7.32
CA HIS A 76 1.90 18.87 -6.32
C HIS A 76 3.07 17.96 -5.92
N MET A 77 3.77 17.42 -6.90
CA MET A 77 4.92 16.52 -6.68
C MET A 77 6.06 17.20 -5.93
N GLN A 78 6.41 18.43 -6.31
CA GLN A 78 7.46 19.21 -5.64
C GLN A 78 7.05 19.56 -4.20
N THR A 79 5.80 19.96 -3.98
CA THR A 79 5.27 20.27 -2.65
C THR A 79 5.27 19.00 -1.76
N ALA A 80 4.78 17.87 -2.28
CA ALA A 80 4.80 16.61 -1.56
C ALA A 80 6.22 16.20 -1.16
N ARG A 81 7.18 16.25 -2.12
CA ARG A 81 8.58 15.93 -1.85
C ARG A 81 9.17 16.82 -0.75
N ALA A 82 8.98 18.12 -0.86
CA ALA A 82 9.49 19.09 0.12
C ALA A 82 8.93 18.84 1.53
N LEU A 83 7.65 18.47 1.64
CA LEU A 83 7.02 18.13 2.92
C LEU A 83 7.52 16.78 3.45
N LEU A 84 7.62 15.75 2.63
CA LEU A 84 8.22 14.47 3.03
C LEU A 84 9.64 14.64 3.57
N ASP A 85 10.46 15.45 2.89
CA ASP A 85 11.82 15.79 3.35
C ASP A 85 11.80 16.57 4.68
N LYS A 86 10.91 17.56 4.80
CA LYS A 86 10.77 18.38 6.01
C LYS A 86 10.42 17.57 7.23
N TYR A 87 9.51 16.58 7.06
CA TYR A 87 9.08 15.69 8.15
C TYR A 87 9.98 14.48 8.32
N GLY A 88 10.94 14.26 7.43
CA GLY A 88 11.87 13.12 7.47
C GLY A 88 11.23 11.77 7.10
N PHE A 89 10.15 11.80 6.32
CA PHE A 89 9.48 10.56 5.89
C PHE A 89 10.20 9.87 4.74
N THR A 90 10.33 8.55 4.87
CA THR A 90 10.63 7.66 3.73
C THR A 90 9.32 7.21 3.08
N VAL A 91 9.22 7.27 1.76
CA VAL A 91 8.10 6.67 1.03
C VAL A 91 8.48 5.24 0.67
N SER A 92 7.86 4.27 1.33
CA SER A 92 8.13 2.83 1.12
C SER A 92 7.63 2.35 -0.23
N SER A 93 6.48 2.86 -0.65
CA SER A 93 5.81 2.51 -1.91
C SER A 93 4.76 3.55 -2.29
N LEU A 94 4.31 3.50 -3.55
CA LEU A 94 3.07 4.14 -4.01
C LEU A 94 1.98 3.08 -4.10
N ALA A 95 0.88 3.26 -3.36
CA ALA A 95 -0.29 2.40 -3.42
C ALA A 95 -1.38 2.96 -4.36
N GLY A 96 -2.02 2.08 -5.15
CA GLY A 96 -3.13 2.47 -6.02
C GLY A 96 -3.22 1.71 -7.33
N GLY A 97 -3.68 2.36 -8.39
CA GLY A 97 -3.81 1.76 -9.72
C GLY A 97 -2.70 2.18 -10.68
N MET A 98 -2.26 1.24 -11.52
CA MET A 98 -1.27 1.50 -12.58
C MET A 98 -1.86 2.18 -13.81
N GLY A 99 -3.18 2.41 -13.84
CA GLY A 99 -3.87 2.85 -15.05
C GLY A 99 -4.07 1.73 -16.07
N ASN A 100 -4.45 2.12 -17.29
CA ASN A 100 -4.82 1.18 -18.35
C ASN A 100 -3.95 1.31 -19.62
N SER A 101 -2.87 2.07 -19.56
CA SER A 101 -1.96 2.30 -20.70
C SER A 101 -0.52 2.48 -20.22
N LEU A 102 0.44 2.34 -21.13
CA LEU A 102 1.84 2.64 -20.83
C LEU A 102 2.06 4.12 -20.47
N ASP A 103 1.26 5.03 -21.01
CA ASP A 103 1.30 6.45 -20.65
C ASP A 103 0.81 6.67 -19.21
N ASP A 104 -0.16 5.89 -18.75
CA ASP A 104 -0.58 5.91 -17.34
C ASP A 104 0.54 5.39 -16.45
N LEU A 105 1.13 4.25 -16.79
CA LEU A 105 2.27 3.68 -16.07
C LEU A 105 3.45 4.67 -16.01
N ALA A 106 3.74 5.35 -17.11
CA ALA A 106 4.79 6.38 -17.12
C ALA A 106 4.52 7.49 -16.10
N ARG A 107 3.27 7.98 -16.00
CA ARG A 107 2.88 8.99 -14.98
C ARG A 107 2.99 8.46 -13.55
N VAL A 108 2.64 7.19 -13.32
CA VAL A 108 2.83 6.55 -12.00
C VAL A 108 4.32 6.50 -11.65
N CYS A 109 5.17 6.12 -12.60
CA CYS A 109 6.62 6.10 -12.41
C CYS A 109 7.18 7.51 -12.16
N ASP A 110 6.74 8.53 -12.91
CA ASP A 110 7.14 9.93 -12.70
C ASP A 110 6.79 10.39 -11.27
N LEU A 111 5.63 10.00 -10.78
CA LEU A 111 5.21 10.31 -9.42
C LEU A 111 6.07 9.56 -8.38
N ALA A 112 6.35 8.28 -8.59
CA ALA A 112 7.21 7.49 -7.70
C ALA A 112 8.60 8.10 -7.57
N GLU A 113 9.22 8.46 -8.69
CA GLU A 113 10.51 9.15 -8.73
C GLU A 113 10.46 10.49 -7.98
N ALA A 114 9.41 11.28 -8.20
CA ALA A 114 9.22 12.57 -7.57
C ALA A 114 9.11 12.47 -6.04
N VAL A 115 8.41 11.48 -5.51
CA VAL A 115 8.28 11.28 -4.05
C VAL A 115 9.41 10.44 -3.45
N GLY A 116 10.29 9.88 -4.28
CA GLY A 116 11.51 9.20 -3.86
C GLY A 116 11.32 7.71 -3.50
N THR A 117 10.39 7.02 -4.15
CA THR A 117 10.26 5.56 -4.03
C THR A 117 10.55 4.86 -5.35
N THR A 118 10.95 3.60 -5.26
CA THR A 118 11.16 2.69 -6.40
C THR A 118 10.19 1.50 -6.37
N ILE A 119 9.18 1.53 -5.51
CA ILE A 119 8.21 0.44 -5.38
C ILE A 119 6.80 0.98 -5.65
N LEU A 120 6.06 0.27 -6.50
CA LEU A 120 4.66 0.51 -6.79
C LEU A 120 3.85 -0.66 -6.20
N GLY A 121 3.08 -0.43 -5.16
CA GLY A 121 2.16 -1.39 -4.52
C GLY A 121 0.78 -1.23 -5.13
N ALA A 122 0.46 -1.95 -6.23
CA ALA A 122 -0.71 -1.55 -6.98
C ALA A 122 -1.28 -2.62 -7.91
N ASN A 123 -2.54 -2.42 -8.27
CA ASN A 123 -3.25 -3.21 -9.26
C ASN A 123 -3.08 -2.63 -10.67
N GLY A 124 -3.07 -3.49 -11.69
CA GLY A 124 -2.88 -3.08 -13.07
C GLY A 124 -3.17 -4.21 -14.05
N ASP A 125 -4.31 -4.86 -13.90
CA ASP A 125 -4.71 -6.03 -14.69
C ASP A 125 -4.60 -5.83 -16.19
N HIS A 126 -4.98 -4.65 -16.69
CA HIS A 126 -4.93 -4.36 -18.13
C HIS A 126 -3.48 -4.42 -18.66
N LEU A 127 -2.53 -3.82 -17.93
CA LEU A 127 -1.12 -3.82 -18.33
C LEU A 127 -0.53 -5.23 -18.28
N LEU A 128 -0.82 -6.00 -17.23
CA LEU A 128 -0.35 -7.38 -17.12
C LEU A 128 -0.89 -8.30 -18.22
N LEU A 129 -2.12 -8.05 -18.68
CA LEU A 129 -2.75 -8.87 -19.71
C LEU A 129 -2.37 -8.45 -21.14
N ASN A 130 -2.15 -7.17 -21.40
CA ASN A 130 -2.05 -6.66 -22.76
C ASN A 130 -0.71 -5.99 -23.10
N GLU A 131 0.05 -5.52 -22.08
CA GLU A 131 1.26 -4.71 -22.28
C GLU A 131 2.44 -5.22 -21.42
N TYR A 132 2.41 -6.49 -21.03
CA TYR A 132 3.33 -7.08 -20.05
C TYR A 132 4.82 -6.80 -20.34
N ASP A 133 5.27 -7.13 -21.55
CA ASP A 133 6.69 -6.97 -21.90
C ASP A 133 7.11 -5.49 -21.96
N SER A 134 6.23 -4.63 -22.46
CA SER A 134 6.46 -3.18 -22.54
C SER A 134 6.50 -2.55 -21.15
N ALA A 135 5.56 -2.94 -20.27
CA ALA A 135 5.53 -2.50 -18.88
C ALA A 135 6.79 -2.95 -18.13
N ALA A 136 7.19 -4.22 -18.27
CA ALA A 136 8.40 -4.74 -17.65
C ALA A 136 9.68 -4.04 -18.16
N ALA A 137 9.74 -3.71 -19.46
CA ALA A 137 10.86 -2.96 -20.03
C ALA A 137 10.94 -1.54 -19.46
N MET A 138 9.81 -0.83 -19.38
CA MET A 138 9.74 0.52 -18.78
C MET A 138 10.17 0.51 -17.32
N LEU A 139 9.70 -0.45 -16.52
CA LEU A 139 10.08 -0.58 -15.12
C LEU A 139 11.58 -0.82 -14.95
N ARG A 140 12.20 -1.66 -15.81
CA ARG A 140 13.65 -1.89 -15.79
C ARG A 140 14.44 -0.62 -16.13
N GLU A 141 14.02 0.11 -17.16
CA GLU A 141 14.66 1.36 -17.57
C GLU A 141 14.68 2.40 -16.46
N ARG A 142 13.58 2.46 -15.67
CA ARG A 142 13.43 3.41 -14.58
C ARG A 142 13.97 2.91 -13.22
N GLY A 143 14.38 1.64 -13.13
CA GLY A 143 14.82 1.04 -11.87
C GLY A 143 13.69 0.93 -10.83
N ILE A 144 12.45 0.82 -11.29
CA ILE A 144 11.23 0.70 -10.48
C ILE A 144 10.76 -0.75 -10.47
N ARG A 145 10.22 -1.21 -9.35
CA ARG A 145 9.60 -2.52 -9.22
C ARG A 145 8.12 -2.39 -8.95
N TRP A 146 7.34 -3.24 -9.59
CA TRP A 146 5.91 -3.35 -9.39
C TRP A 146 5.62 -4.53 -8.46
N ALA A 147 5.10 -4.25 -7.30
CA ALA A 147 4.54 -5.19 -6.35
C ALA A 147 3.02 -5.28 -6.62
N TYR A 148 2.60 -6.30 -7.39
CA TYR A 148 1.18 -6.53 -7.66
C TYR A 148 0.46 -6.96 -6.38
N GLU A 149 -0.60 -6.26 -6.04
CA GLU A 149 -1.38 -6.54 -4.84
C GLU A 149 -2.53 -7.53 -5.13
N ASN A 150 -2.62 -8.59 -4.31
CA ASN A 150 -3.67 -9.59 -4.44
C ASN A 150 -5.01 -9.07 -3.90
N HIS A 151 -5.94 -8.78 -4.77
CA HIS A 151 -7.32 -8.41 -4.40
C HIS A 151 -8.34 -9.46 -4.82
N PRO A 152 -8.52 -9.72 -6.16
CA PRO A 152 -9.49 -10.70 -6.61
C PRO A 152 -8.95 -12.14 -6.55
N GLU A 153 -7.63 -12.30 -6.52
CA GLU A 153 -6.99 -13.62 -6.53
C GLU A 153 -7.18 -14.32 -5.19
N LYS A 154 -7.78 -15.50 -5.27
CA LYS A 154 -8.12 -16.29 -4.07
C LYS A 154 -7.01 -17.23 -3.62
N THR A 155 -6.01 -17.43 -4.47
CA THR A 155 -4.90 -18.35 -4.20
C THR A 155 -3.57 -17.78 -4.69
N PRO A 156 -2.45 -18.15 -4.07
CA PRO A 156 -1.12 -17.72 -4.49
C PRO A 156 -0.78 -18.13 -5.92
N GLU A 157 -1.27 -19.30 -6.38
CA GLU A 157 -1.04 -19.75 -7.76
C GLU A 157 -1.70 -18.83 -8.78
N ALA A 158 -2.88 -18.29 -8.46
CA ALA A 158 -3.57 -17.31 -9.31
C ALA A 158 -2.77 -15.99 -9.39
N VAL A 159 -2.19 -15.54 -8.28
CA VAL A 159 -1.29 -14.38 -8.24
C VAL A 159 -0.05 -14.63 -9.10
N LEU A 160 0.65 -15.76 -8.89
CA LEU A 160 1.85 -16.12 -9.67
C LEU A 160 1.56 -16.21 -11.17
N ALA A 161 0.42 -16.79 -11.55
CA ALA A 161 0.01 -16.86 -12.96
C ALA A 161 -0.20 -15.47 -13.57
N LYS A 162 -0.71 -14.52 -12.79
CA LYS A 162 -0.98 -13.15 -13.24
C LYS A 162 0.29 -12.32 -13.40
N ILE A 163 1.20 -12.36 -12.42
CA ILE A 163 2.43 -11.55 -12.44
C ILE A 163 3.51 -12.08 -13.38
N GLY A 164 3.33 -13.27 -13.92
CA GLY A 164 4.22 -13.84 -14.94
C GLY A 164 5.68 -14.00 -14.51
N THR A 165 6.60 -13.89 -15.47
CA THR A 165 8.00 -14.32 -15.32
C THR A 165 9.04 -13.21 -15.12
N ALA A 166 8.68 -11.93 -15.25
CA ALA A 166 9.61 -10.79 -15.07
C ALA A 166 9.92 -10.52 -13.59
N ALA A 167 10.43 -11.53 -12.88
CA ALA A 167 10.65 -11.53 -11.43
C ALA A 167 11.63 -10.47 -10.93
N ASP A 168 12.44 -9.93 -11.82
CA ASP A 168 13.37 -8.84 -11.54
C ASP A 168 12.66 -7.49 -11.27
N VAL A 169 11.49 -7.26 -11.88
CA VAL A 169 10.76 -5.99 -11.78
C VAL A 169 9.29 -6.14 -11.41
N ILE A 170 8.68 -7.33 -11.53
CA ILE A 170 7.28 -7.59 -11.16
C ILE A 170 7.25 -8.70 -10.11
N GLY A 171 6.72 -8.40 -8.94
CA GLY A 171 6.52 -9.33 -7.85
C GLY A 171 5.19 -9.09 -7.15
N VAL A 172 5.12 -9.36 -5.87
CA VAL A 172 3.89 -9.34 -5.07
C VAL A 172 3.97 -8.30 -3.97
N ALA A 173 2.92 -7.48 -3.84
CA ALA A 173 2.53 -6.87 -2.58
C ALA A 173 1.50 -7.83 -1.95
N ILE A 174 1.93 -8.61 -0.95
CA ILE A 174 0.99 -9.52 -0.29
C ILE A 174 0.11 -8.74 0.66
N ASP A 175 -1.20 -8.67 0.37
CA ASP A 175 -2.22 -8.23 1.32
C ASP A 175 -2.78 -9.46 2.05
N THR A 176 -2.49 -9.50 3.35
CA THR A 176 -2.85 -10.63 4.22
C THR A 176 -4.35 -10.71 4.47
N GLY A 177 -5.04 -9.58 4.49
CA GLY A 177 -6.48 -9.49 4.72
C GLY A 177 -7.31 -10.04 3.56
N TRP A 178 -6.87 -9.86 2.31
CA TRP A 178 -7.59 -10.39 1.16
C TRP A 178 -7.54 -11.91 1.09
N PHE A 179 -6.39 -12.55 1.33
CA PHE A 179 -6.35 -14.02 1.41
C PHE A 179 -7.26 -14.55 2.52
N ALA A 180 -7.24 -13.93 3.71
CA ALA A 180 -8.11 -14.29 4.82
C ALA A 180 -9.60 -14.07 4.48
N THR A 181 -9.96 -12.95 3.84
CA THR A 181 -11.32 -12.67 3.36
C THR A 181 -11.81 -13.76 2.41
N HIS A 182 -10.91 -14.29 1.56
CA HIS A 182 -11.22 -15.42 0.68
C HIS A 182 -11.21 -16.79 1.36
N GLY A 183 -10.83 -16.86 2.64
CA GLY A 183 -10.75 -18.11 3.41
C GLY A 183 -9.53 -18.97 3.07
N TYR A 184 -8.50 -18.37 2.48
CA TYR A 184 -7.23 -19.06 2.22
C TYR A 184 -6.32 -19.00 3.45
N ASP A 185 -5.49 -20.01 3.66
CA ASP A 185 -4.47 -20.01 4.70
C ASP A 185 -3.39 -18.97 4.36
N VAL A 186 -3.37 -17.87 5.13
CA VAL A 186 -2.48 -16.73 4.87
C VAL A 186 -1.02 -17.09 5.07
N VAL A 187 -0.70 -17.97 6.03
CA VAL A 187 0.67 -18.45 6.28
C VAL A 187 1.15 -19.26 5.08
N GLN A 188 0.33 -20.20 4.60
CA GLN A 188 0.63 -20.99 3.41
C GLN A 188 0.78 -20.11 2.16
N ALA A 189 -0.09 -19.08 2.01
CA ALA A 189 0.02 -18.13 0.90
C ALA A 189 1.36 -17.38 0.95
N THR A 190 1.75 -16.91 2.13
CA THR A 190 3.02 -16.20 2.36
C THR A 190 4.22 -17.10 2.02
N GLU A 191 4.25 -18.34 2.51
CA GLU A 191 5.31 -19.32 2.18
C GLU A 191 5.41 -19.57 0.67
N THR A 192 4.26 -19.72 0.00
CA THR A 192 4.22 -19.99 -1.44
C THR A 192 4.73 -18.80 -2.27
N LEU A 193 4.47 -17.58 -1.83
CA LEU A 193 4.83 -16.35 -2.53
C LEU A 193 6.18 -15.75 -2.11
N ALA A 194 6.82 -16.27 -1.05
CA ALA A 194 7.95 -15.64 -0.36
C ALA A 194 9.05 -15.12 -1.31
N ASP A 195 9.46 -15.93 -2.30
CA ASP A 195 10.50 -15.57 -3.27
C ASP A 195 10.09 -14.46 -4.26
N ARG A 196 8.81 -14.11 -4.30
CA ARG A 196 8.26 -13.08 -5.19
C ARG A 196 7.74 -11.86 -4.45
N ILE A 197 7.71 -11.87 -3.11
CA ILE A 197 7.22 -10.76 -2.29
C ILE A 197 8.22 -9.60 -2.33
N ILE A 198 7.75 -8.45 -2.77
CA ILE A 198 8.47 -7.17 -2.78
C ILE A 198 8.01 -6.29 -1.62
N LEU A 199 6.72 -6.34 -1.28
CA LEU A 199 6.05 -5.51 -0.27
C LEU A 199 5.08 -6.37 0.52
N VAL A 200 4.90 -6.05 1.80
CA VAL A 200 3.97 -6.75 2.68
C VAL A 200 2.95 -5.76 3.25
N HIS A 201 1.70 -5.87 2.83
CA HIS A 201 0.57 -5.21 3.44
C HIS A 201 -0.01 -6.11 4.54
N LEU A 202 0.27 -5.75 5.78
CA LEU A 202 -0.27 -6.45 6.94
C LEU A 202 -1.64 -5.87 7.28
N LYS A 203 -2.66 -6.65 7.01
CA LYS A 203 -4.07 -6.30 7.23
C LYS A 203 -4.76 -7.41 7.99
N ASP A 204 -5.33 -7.12 9.15
CA ASP A 204 -6.19 -8.05 9.89
C ASP A 204 -7.66 -7.76 9.57
N VAL A 205 -8.44 -8.81 9.37
CA VAL A 205 -9.86 -8.73 9.05
C VAL A 205 -10.69 -9.61 10.00
N LYS A 206 -11.91 -9.20 10.29
CA LYS A 206 -12.75 -9.83 11.33
C LYS A 206 -13.24 -11.22 10.99
N ALA A 207 -13.50 -11.51 9.70
CA ALA A 207 -14.10 -12.78 9.31
C ALA A 207 -13.89 -13.12 7.83
N VAL A 208 -13.94 -14.40 7.50
CA VAL A 208 -14.04 -14.87 6.11
C VAL A 208 -15.30 -14.31 5.45
N GLY A 209 -15.17 -13.83 4.21
CA GLY A 209 -16.26 -13.26 3.43
C GLY A 209 -16.63 -11.81 3.79
N ALA A 210 -15.98 -11.25 4.81
CA ALA A 210 -16.16 -9.85 5.21
C ALA A 210 -14.80 -9.17 5.23
N HIS A 211 -14.63 -8.08 4.46
CA HIS A 211 -13.39 -7.30 4.44
C HIS A 211 -13.44 -6.13 5.43
N GLU A 212 -13.97 -6.38 6.63
CA GLU A 212 -13.97 -5.43 7.73
C GLU A 212 -12.63 -5.55 8.48
N THR A 213 -11.80 -4.51 8.37
CA THR A 213 -10.47 -4.49 8.98
C THR A 213 -10.53 -4.23 10.48
N CYS A 214 -9.48 -4.63 11.20
CA CYS A 214 -9.34 -4.41 12.64
C CYS A 214 -7.86 -4.35 13.05
N ARG A 215 -7.60 -3.93 14.29
CA ARG A 215 -6.28 -3.98 14.89
C ARG A 215 -5.75 -5.41 14.91
N TYR A 216 -4.45 -5.57 14.76
CA TYR A 216 -3.79 -6.88 14.82
C TYR A 216 -4.17 -7.67 16.06
N GLY A 217 -4.48 -8.96 15.85
CA GLY A 217 -4.90 -9.87 16.89
C GLY A 217 -6.38 -9.76 17.30
N GLN A 218 -7.15 -8.87 16.69
CA GLN A 218 -8.60 -8.79 16.90
C GLN A 218 -9.41 -9.47 15.78
N GLY A 219 -8.76 -9.88 14.71
CA GLY A 219 -9.35 -10.58 13.58
C GLY A 219 -8.91 -12.03 13.47
N ILE A 220 -8.92 -12.52 12.24
CA ILE A 220 -8.63 -13.93 11.93
C ILE A 220 -7.27 -14.14 11.28
N VAL A 221 -6.54 -13.07 10.94
CA VAL A 221 -5.25 -13.17 10.25
C VAL A 221 -4.14 -13.43 11.26
N PRO A 222 -3.35 -14.50 11.09
CA PRO A 222 -2.23 -14.80 11.98
C PRO A 222 -0.99 -13.94 11.65
N ILE A 223 -1.10 -12.60 11.84
CA ILE A 223 -0.10 -11.59 11.42
C ILE A 223 1.31 -11.95 11.92
N GLU A 224 1.46 -12.29 13.21
CA GLU A 224 2.77 -12.67 13.74
C GLU A 224 3.39 -13.85 12.99
N GLN A 225 2.59 -14.85 12.63
CA GLN A 225 3.11 -16.01 11.90
C GLN A 225 3.56 -15.61 10.49
N VAL A 226 2.84 -14.72 9.82
CA VAL A 226 3.25 -14.14 8.53
C VAL A 226 4.60 -13.44 8.66
N VAL A 227 4.78 -12.60 9.68
CA VAL A 227 6.05 -11.91 9.95
C VAL A 227 7.18 -12.92 10.19
N ARG A 228 6.93 -13.99 10.96
CA ARG A 228 7.93 -15.07 11.20
C ARG A 228 8.33 -15.81 9.92
N VAL A 229 7.36 -16.09 9.04
CA VAL A 229 7.66 -16.68 7.71
C VAL A 229 8.57 -15.76 6.91
N MET A 230 8.24 -14.49 6.83
CA MET A 230 9.05 -13.52 6.09
C MET A 230 10.47 -13.37 6.66
N GLN A 231 10.60 -13.36 8.01
CA GLN A 231 11.92 -13.36 8.67
C GLN A 231 12.71 -14.63 8.34
N ALA A 232 12.07 -15.81 8.34
CA ALA A 232 12.72 -17.09 8.01
C ALA A 232 13.22 -17.13 6.56
N HIS A 233 12.53 -16.45 5.63
CA HIS A 233 12.97 -16.27 4.24
C HIS A 233 13.98 -15.13 4.05
N GLY A 234 14.41 -14.45 5.11
CA GLY A 234 15.39 -13.37 5.03
C GLY A 234 14.84 -12.09 4.37
N TYR A 235 13.54 -11.85 4.48
CA TYR A 235 12.92 -10.65 3.92
C TYR A 235 13.47 -9.38 4.57
N THR A 236 13.89 -8.43 3.75
CA THR A 236 14.47 -7.15 4.18
C THR A 236 13.68 -5.93 3.69
N GLY A 237 12.53 -6.16 3.05
CA GLY A 237 11.65 -5.09 2.57
C GLY A 237 10.78 -4.45 3.64
N GLY A 238 9.83 -3.63 3.21
CA GLY A 238 8.90 -2.92 4.10
C GLY A 238 7.70 -3.76 4.53
N TYR A 239 7.29 -3.56 5.77
CA TYR A 239 5.97 -3.96 6.27
C TYR A 239 5.08 -2.74 6.36
N VAL A 240 3.92 -2.80 5.75
CA VAL A 240 2.94 -1.72 5.73
C VAL A 240 1.79 -2.08 6.64
N ILE A 241 1.48 -1.21 7.59
CA ILE A 241 0.30 -1.37 8.47
C ILE A 241 -0.91 -0.82 7.74
N GLU A 242 -1.82 -1.71 7.39
CA GLU A 242 -3.01 -1.40 6.62
C GLU A 242 -4.28 -1.73 7.41
N HIS A 243 -5.01 -0.66 7.75
CA HIS A 243 -6.26 -0.74 8.51
C HIS A 243 -7.19 0.39 8.07
N GLU A 244 -8.18 0.07 7.26
CA GLU A 244 -9.07 1.02 6.56
C GLU A 244 -10.50 0.96 7.10
N PRO A 245 -10.77 1.39 8.35
CA PRO A 245 -12.10 1.33 8.92
C PRO A 245 -13.02 2.37 8.27
N GLU A 246 -14.24 1.96 7.94
CA GLU A 246 -15.26 2.84 7.35
C GLU A 246 -15.95 3.76 8.38
N HIS A 247 -15.91 3.36 9.66
CA HIS A 247 -16.78 3.95 10.70
C HIS A 247 -16.05 4.35 11.99
N SER A 248 -14.72 4.30 12.00
CA SER A 248 -13.90 4.71 13.15
C SER A 248 -12.58 5.32 12.69
N ASP A 249 -11.97 6.13 13.55
CA ASP A 249 -10.63 6.64 13.33
C ASP A 249 -9.61 5.49 13.54
N PRO A 250 -8.69 5.24 12.60
CA PRO A 250 -7.72 4.15 12.69
C PRO A 250 -6.55 4.41 13.63
N THR A 251 -6.36 5.64 14.12
CA THR A 251 -5.15 6.12 14.80
C THR A 251 -4.71 5.20 15.94
N GLU A 252 -5.59 4.93 16.92
CA GLU A 252 -5.26 4.09 18.08
C GLU A 252 -4.91 2.65 17.68
N ASP A 253 -5.65 2.09 16.72
CA ASP A 253 -5.44 0.72 16.23
C ASP A 253 -4.14 0.60 15.43
N CYS A 254 -3.78 1.61 14.64
CA CYS A 254 -2.51 1.64 13.90
C CYS A 254 -1.31 1.78 14.84
N VAL A 255 -1.40 2.62 15.88
CA VAL A 255 -0.35 2.73 16.92
C VAL A 255 -0.13 1.39 17.61
N ALA A 256 -1.20 0.76 18.10
CA ALA A 256 -1.10 -0.53 18.78
C ALA A 256 -0.56 -1.64 17.83
N SER A 257 -0.98 -1.64 16.57
CA SER A 257 -0.48 -2.60 15.56
C SER A 257 1.00 -2.38 15.26
N ARG A 258 1.47 -1.11 15.23
CA ARG A 258 2.89 -0.78 15.06
C ARG A 258 3.73 -1.32 16.24
N GLU A 259 3.29 -1.06 17.48
CA GLU A 259 3.99 -1.55 18.67
C GLU A 259 4.09 -3.09 18.69
N MET A 260 3.02 -3.79 18.32
CA MET A 260 3.06 -5.25 18.19
C MET A 260 4.05 -5.70 17.12
N LEU A 261 4.09 -5.03 15.98
CA LEU A 261 5.00 -5.38 14.89
C LEU A 261 6.46 -5.12 15.26
N GLU A 262 6.76 -4.01 15.95
CA GLU A 262 8.09 -3.71 16.48
C GLU A 262 8.57 -4.82 17.44
N ASP A 263 7.71 -5.26 18.36
CA ASP A 263 8.01 -6.38 19.27
C ASP A 263 8.31 -7.68 18.51
N TRP A 264 7.54 -8.00 17.46
CA TRP A 264 7.75 -9.20 16.65
C TRP A 264 9.03 -9.13 15.80
N LEU A 265 9.43 -7.94 15.37
CA LEU A 265 10.67 -7.73 14.63
C LEU A 265 11.90 -7.68 15.57
N GLY A 266 11.71 -7.48 16.87
CA GLY A 266 12.78 -7.36 17.88
C GLY A 266 13.44 -5.99 17.88
N GLU A 267 12.68 -4.94 17.59
CA GLU A 267 13.11 -3.55 17.50
C GLU A 267 12.85 -2.77 18.80
#